data_2e44b46633b8676afe82b51ae197947a
#
_entry.id   2e44b46633b8676afe82b51ae197947a
#
_cell.length_a   1.000
_cell.length_b   1.000
_cell.length_c   1.000
_cell.angle_alpha   90.00
_cell.angle_beta   90.00
_cell.angle_gamma   90.00
#
_symmetry.space_group_name_H-M   'P 1'
#
loop_
_entity.id
_entity.type
_entity.pdbx_description
1 polymer ?
#
loop_
_entity_poly.entity_id
_entity_poly.type
_entity_poly.pdbx_seq_one_letter_code
_entity_poly.pdbx_strand_id
1 'polypeptide(L)'
;MTLIEDLQSRGLIAQASDLDQVQQLLSEPQTLYCGFDPTAGSLHIGHLVPLIMLKRFQDAGHQAIALIGGATGMIGDPSFKATERSLNSEDTVMGWVQDLSNQIQQLMNNQVSKPMIMVNNADWVKQINVIDFFRDVGKHFSVNTMISRESVKQRLQRPDQGISFTEFSYALLQSYDFAELNRQYGCRLQIGGNDQWGNIVSGIDLTRRQNGEQVFGLTLPLITKSDGTKFGKTEGGAVWLDPSKTSPYAFYQFWLSAEDADVYHFLRYYTFLSCDEIAAIEAQDKESKGKPQAQRILAEQMTRFVHGEEGLASAERITQALFSGNVQQLSLSELKQLELDGLPSMQSAEQDLVELLVESGLANSKRIARELIGNNAISVNGEKVDAEHPSLNFPLFDQYWLLQRGKKHFYLVKRIEG
;
A
#
# COMPACT_ATOMS: atom_id res chain seq x y z
N MET A 1 2.15 21.51 -19.77
CA MET A 1 2.94 21.00 -18.64
C MET A 1 3.54 19.67 -19.06
N THR A 2 4.86 19.52 -19.00
CA THR A 2 5.54 18.25 -19.26
C THR A 2 5.33 17.29 -18.08
N LEU A 3 5.61 15.99 -18.26
CA LEU A 3 5.52 15.01 -17.18
C LEU A 3 6.41 15.40 -15.99
N ILE A 4 7.65 15.83 -16.23
CA ILE A 4 8.58 16.25 -15.17
C ILE A 4 8.06 17.49 -14.42
N GLU A 5 7.50 18.47 -15.11
CA GLU A 5 6.89 19.65 -14.48
C GLU A 5 5.69 19.27 -13.61
N ASP A 6 4.84 18.32 -14.04
CA ASP A 6 3.73 17.81 -13.23
C ASP A 6 4.26 17.10 -11.98
N LEU A 7 5.26 16.23 -12.11
CA LEU A 7 5.86 15.52 -10.99
C LEU A 7 6.52 16.48 -9.97
N GLN A 8 7.19 17.53 -10.46
CA GLN A 8 7.77 18.57 -9.59
C GLN A 8 6.68 19.36 -8.86
N SER A 9 5.61 19.75 -9.55
CA SER A 9 4.52 20.52 -8.96
C SER A 9 3.78 19.72 -7.85
N ARG A 10 3.77 18.40 -7.98
CA ARG A 10 3.23 17.48 -6.98
C ARG A 10 4.19 17.24 -5.81
N GLY A 11 5.46 17.57 -5.94
CA GLY A 11 6.50 17.22 -4.96
C GLY A 11 6.93 15.74 -5.02
N LEU A 12 6.75 15.08 -6.17
CA LEU A 12 7.05 13.66 -6.37
C LEU A 12 8.50 13.36 -6.78
N ILE A 13 9.35 14.37 -6.92
CA ILE A 13 10.77 14.20 -7.23
C ILE A 13 11.61 14.55 -5.99
N ALA A 14 12.27 13.57 -5.40
CA ALA A 14 13.22 13.78 -4.31
C ALA A 14 14.65 13.99 -4.83
N GLN A 15 15.11 13.11 -5.72
CA GLN A 15 16.42 13.21 -6.36
C GLN A 15 16.35 12.74 -7.81
N ALA A 16 17.21 13.25 -8.65
CA ALA A 16 17.45 12.80 -10.02
C ALA A 16 18.95 12.77 -10.28
N SER A 17 19.43 11.81 -11.07
CA SER A 17 20.85 11.75 -11.46
C SER A 17 21.27 12.94 -12.31
N ASP A 18 20.38 13.41 -13.18
CA ASP A 18 20.49 14.64 -13.97
C ASP A 18 19.07 14.97 -14.49
N LEU A 19 18.42 15.94 -13.88
CA LEU A 19 17.02 16.23 -14.15
C LEU A 19 16.80 16.77 -15.58
N ASP A 20 17.71 17.60 -16.08
CA ASP A 20 17.61 18.18 -17.42
C ASP A 20 17.75 17.08 -18.48
N GLN A 21 18.70 16.17 -18.32
CA GLN A 21 18.86 15.05 -19.22
C GLN A 21 17.70 14.05 -19.11
N VAL A 22 17.13 13.83 -17.93
CA VAL A 22 15.92 13.02 -17.76
C VAL A 22 14.74 13.66 -18.49
N GLN A 23 14.56 14.96 -18.38
CA GLN A 23 13.49 15.68 -19.10
C GLN A 23 13.69 15.58 -20.62
N GLN A 24 14.91 15.73 -21.10
CA GLN A 24 15.24 15.55 -22.51
C GLN A 24 14.99 14.11 -22.97
N LEU A 25 15.39 13.11 -22.19
CA LEU A 25 15.16 11.70 -22.46
C LEU A 25 13.67 11.40 -22.64
N LEU A 26 12.83 11.95 -21.77
CA LEU A 26 11.38 11.72 -21.74
C LEU A 26 10.60 12.54 -22.79
N SER A 27 11.26 13.31 -23.64
CA SER A 27 10.60 13.92 -24.81
C SER A 27 10.20 12.91 -25.87
N GLU A 28 10.77 11.70 -25.82
CA GLU A 28 10.45 10.56 -26.66
C GLU A 28 10.03 9.36 -25.82
N PRO A 29 9.23 8.41 -26.34
CA PRO A 29 8.85 7.21 -25.62
C PRO A 29 10.07 6.42 -25.10
N GLN A 30 10.15 6.20 -23.82
CA GLN A 30 11.25 5.47 -23.16
C GLN A 30 10.75 4.25 -22.42
N THR A 31 11.67 3.33 -22.13
CA THR A 31 11.45 2.23 -21.21
C THR A 31 12.03 2.57 -19.84
N LEU A 32 11.24 2.37 -18.79
CA LEU A 32 11.63 2.62 -17.40
C LEU A 32 11.15 1.49 -16.48
N TYR A 33 11.74 1.37 -15.30
CA TYR A 33 11.33 0.36 -14.36
C TYR A 33 11.31 0.82 -12.90
N CYS A 34 10.54 0.10 -12.10
CA CYS A 34 10.62 0.10 -10.64
C CYS A 34 10.66 -1.34 -10.12
N GLY A 35 11.46 -1.59 -9.08
CA GLY A 35 11.58 -2.89 -8.43
C GLY A 35 10.64 -3.01 -7.22
N PHE A 36 10.09 -4.22 -7.03
CA PHE A 36 9.23 -4.59 -5.91
C PHE A 36 9.70 -5.92 -5.34
N ASP A 37 10.33 -5.89 -4.16
CA ASP A 37 10.74 -7.12 -3.48
C ASP A 37 9.54 -7.78 -2.79
N PRO A 38 9.30 -9.08 -3.05
CA PRO A 38 8.22 -9.82 -2.43
C PRO A 38 8.54 -10.11 -0.96
N THR A 39 7.97 -9.34 -0.06
CA THR A 39 8.13 -9.49 1.39
C THR A 39 6.88 -10.00 2.09
N ALA A 40 5.80 -10.16 1.35
CA ALA A 40 4.52 -10.74 1.73
C ALA A 40 3.73 -11.09 0.47
N GLY A 41 2.68 -11.91 0.60
CA GLY A 41 1.77 -12.26 -0.51
C GLY A 41 0.78 -11.16 -0.88
N SER A 42 1.08 -9.90 -0.62
CA SER A 42 0.29 -8.75 -1.08
C SER A 42 1.13 -7.48 -1.03
N LEU A 43 0.81 -6.56 -1.93
CA LEU A 43 1.22 -5.16 -1.85
C LEU A 43 0.42 -4.46 -0.73
N HIS A 44 0.98 -3.38 -0.21
CA HIS A 44 0.33 -2.50 0.77
C HIS A 44 0.44 -1.04 0.31
N ILE A 45 -0.23 -0.12 1.00
CA ILE A 45 -0.28 1.31 0.67
C ILE A 45 1.10 1.93 0.39
N GLY A 46 2.16 1.48 1.07
CA GLY A 46 3.52 1.98 0.81
C GLY A 46 4.03 1.72 -0.61
N HIS A 47 3.45 0.78 -1.34
CA HIS A 47 3.80 0.49 -2.74
C HIS A 47 2.98 1.31 -3.74
N LEU A 48 1.91 2.01 -3.29
CA LEU A 48 1.04 2.74 -4.22
C LEU A 48 1.73 3.91 -4.89
N VAL A 49 2.58 4.68 -4.19
CA VAL A 49 3.25 5.83 -4.80
C VAL A 49 4.16 5.41 -5.97
N PRO A 50 5.08 4.44 -5.81
CA PRO A 50 5.85 3.95 -6.95
C PRO A 50 4.99 3.32 -8.06
N LEU A 51 3.89 2.64 -7.73
CA LEU A 51 2.96 2.12 -8.74
C LEU A 51 2.24 3.23 -9.51
N ILE A 52 1.70 4.22 -8.81
CA ILE A 52 1.06 5.39 -9.42
C ILE A 52 2.07 6.17 -10.25
N MET A 53 3.33 6.24 -9.81
CA MET A 53 4.41 6.84 -10.59
C MET A 53 4.60 6.09 -11.92
N LEU A 54 4.75 4.76 -11.89
CA LEU A 54 4.82 3.95 -13.11
C LEU A 54 3.60 4.20 -14.02
N LYS A 55 2.40 4.29 -13.44
CA LYS A 55 1.17 4.59 -14.19
C LYS A 55 1.22 5.96 -14.87
N ARG A 56 1.73 7.00 -14.20
CA ARG A 56 1.89 8.34 -14.81
C ARG A 56 2.82 8.30 -16.02
N PHE A 57 3.93 7.55 -15.94
CA PHE A 57 4.81 7.36 -17.09
C PHE A 57 4.15 6.56 -18.22
N GLN A 58 3.39 5.53 -17.87
CA GLN A 58 2.64 4.73 -18.83
C GLN A 58 1.58 5.56 -19.55
N ASP A 59 0.84 6.42 -18.82
CA ASP A 59 -0.17 7.31 -19.38
C ASP A 59 0.46 8.41 -20.26
N ALA A 60 1.70 8.79 -19.99
CA ALA A 60 2.49 9.69 -20.84
C ALA A 60 3.09 9.00 -22.08
N GLY A 61 2.81 7.71 -22.32
CA GLY A 61 3.23 6.96 -23.51
C GLY A 61 4.55 6.21 -23.39
N HIS A 62 5.17 6.18 -22.21
CA HIS A 62 6.38 5.40 -21.94
C HIS A 62 6.07 3.92 -21.67
N GLN A 63 7.05 3.05 -21.86
CA GLN A 63 6.94 1.63 -21.53
C GLN A 63 7.38 1.41 -20.08
N ALA A 64 6.44 1.09 -19.22
CA ALA A 64 6.72 0.77 -17.81
C ALA A 64 7.02 -0.71 -17.63
N ILE A 65 8.02 -1.02 -16.79
CA ILE A 65 8.36 -2.36 -16.33
C ILE A 65 8.21 -2.40 -14.81
N ALA A 66 7.48 -3.38 -14.30
CA ALA A 66 7.52 -3.74 -12.89
C ALA A 66 8.42 -4.97 -12.72
N LEU A 67 9.55 -4.79 -12.03
CA LEU A 67 10.45 -5.87 -11.70
C LEU A 67 10.07 -6.44 -10.34
N ILE A 68 9.75 -7.74 -10.30
CA ILE A 68 9.54 -8.44 -9.04
C ILE A 68 10.84 -9.11 -8.63
N GLY A 69 11.26 -8.81 -7.41
CA GLY A 69 12.53 -9.27 -6.87
C GLY A 69 12.54 -10.72 -6.39
N GLY A 70 12.28 -11.70 -7.26
CA GLY A 70 12.30 -13.11 -6.86
C GLY A 70 13.66 -13.60 -6.36
N ALA A 71 14.76 -13.04 -6.90
CA ALA A 71 16.11 -13.30 -6.38
C ALA A 71 16.45 -12.36 -5.21
N THR A 72 16.23 -11.05 -5.37
CA THR A 72 16.55 -10.05 -4.34
C THR A 72 15.69 -10.20 -3.10
N GLY A 73 14.45 -10.66 -3.22
CA GLY A 73 13.57 -10.97 -2.09
C GLY A 73 14.05 -12.11 -1.20
N MET A 74 14.89 -13.02 -1.75
CA MET A 74 15.56 -14.07 -0.97
C MET A 74 16.78 -13.55 -0.19
N ILE A 75 17.31 -12.39 -0.57
CA ILE A 75 18.51 -11.78 0.04
C ILE A 75 18.10 -10.73 1.09
N GLY A 76 17.20 -9.84 0.73
CA GLY A 76 16.70 -8.75 1.57
C GLY A 76 17.51 -7.47 1.46
N ASP A 77 16.82 -6.38 1.09
CA ASP A 77 17.39 -5.03 0.99
C ASP A 77 17.69 -4.46 2.38
N PRO A 78 18.97 -4.09 2.69
CA PRO A 78 19.35 -3.50 3.97
C PRO A 78 19.01 -2.01 4.09
N SER A 79 18.56 -1.35 3.02
CA SER A 79 18.38 0.10 2.96
C SER A 79 17.48 0.62 4.08
N PHE A 80 18.06 1.42 4.98
CA PHE A 80 17.43 2.07 6.14
C PHE A 80 16.66 1.11 7.08
N LYS A 81 17.09 -0.15 7.18
CA LYS A 81 16.54 -1.12 8.13
C LYS A 81 17.42 -1.32 9.34
N ALA A 82 16.78 -1.46 10.49
CA ALA A 82 17.47 -1.60 11.77
C ALA A 82 18.04 -3.00 11.97
N THR A 83 17.36 -4.02 11.46
CA THR A 83 17.68 -5.44 11.67
C THR A 83 17.75 -6.19 10.36
N GLU A 84 18.53 -7.26 10.33
CA GLU A 84 18.55 -8.19 9.20
C GLU A 84 17.19 -8.86 9.02
N ARG A 85 16.81 -9.09 7.76
CA ARG A 85 15.57 -9.81 7.46
C ARG A 85 15.75 -11.31 7.70
N SER A 86 14.70 -11.96 8.21
CA SER A 86 14.62 -13.42 8.16
C SER A 86 14.56 -13.88 6.70
N LEU A 87 15.36 -14.87 6.37
CA LEU A 87 15.33 -15.47 5.03
C LEU A 87 14.11 -16.39 4.91
N ASN A 88 13.34 -16.19 3.86
CA ASN A 88 12.20 -17.04 3.53
C ASN A 88 12.62 -18.17 2.57
N SER A 89 11.88 -19.28 2.54
CA SER A 89 12.12 -20.33 1.56
C SER A 89 11.88 -19.84 0.13
N GLU A 90 12.54 -20.45 -0.83
CA GLU A 90 12.35 -20.14 -2.24
C GLU A 90 10.90 -20.31 -2.68
N ASP A 91 10.23 -21.37 -2.27
CA ASP A 91 8.83 -21.64 -2.61
C ASP A 91 7.90 -20.53 -2.08
N THR A 92 8.15 -20.06 -0.86
CA THR A 92 7.39 -18.94 -0.28
C THR A 92 7.57 -17.67 -1.09
N VAL A 93 8.83 -17.31 -1.42
CA VAL A 93 9.14 -16.11 -2.19
C VAL A 93 8.54 -16.18 -3.59
N MET A 94 8.63 -17.35 -4.26
CA MET A 94 8.05 -17.53 -5.61
C MET A 94 6.53 -17.48 -5.61
N GLY A 95 5.86 -17.97 -4.56
CA GLY A 95 4.42 -17.76 -4.35
C GLY A 95 4.07 -16.27 -4.28
N TRP A 96 4.80 -15.50 -3.47
CA TRP A 96 4.60 -14.04 -3.38
C TRP A 96 4.92 -13.30 -4.68
N VAL A 97 5.91 -13.76 -5.46
CA VAL A 97 6.19 -13.20 -6.81
C VAL A 97 4.94 -13.29 -7.69
N GLN A 98 4.27 -14.44 -7.68
CA GLN A 98 3.05 -14.63 -8.48
C GLN A 98 1.91 -13.74 -7.98
N ASP A 99 1.71 -13.66 -6.65
CA ASP A 99 0.67 -12.83 -6.06
C ASP A 99 0.86 -11.34 -6.38
N LEU A 100 2.09 -10.81 -6.19
CA LEU A 100 2.41 -9.43 -6.50
C LEU A 100 2.29 -9.13 -7.99
N SER A 101 2.75 -10.04 -8.85
CA SER A 101 2.62 -9.89 -10.31
C SER A 101 1.17 -9.77 -10.73
N ASN A 102 0.30 -10.64 -10.22
CA ASN A 102 -1.14 -10.61 -10.50
C ASN A 102 -1.78 -9.30 -10.02
N GLN A 103 -1.48 -8.86 -8.79
CA GLN A 103 -1.99 -7.60 -8.26
C GLN A 103 -1.57 -6.38 -9.09
N ILE A 104 -0.30 -6.29 -9.45
CA ILE A 104 0.21 -5.17 -10.26
C ILE A 104 -0.46 -5.18 -11.64
N GLN A 105 -0.58 -6.34 -12.29
CA GLN A 105 -1.24 -6.44 -13.59
C GLN A 105 -2.71 -5.99 -13.52
N GLN A 106 -3.44 -6.41 -12.51
CA GLN A 106 -4.84 -6.00 -12.31
C GLN A 106 -4.99 -4.50 -12.10
N LEU A 107 -4.10 -3.90 -11.29
CA LEU A 107 -4.14 -2.47 -11.01
C LEU A 107 -3.74 -1.61 -12.21
N MET A 108 -2.75 -2.07 -12.99
CA MET A 108 -2.03 -1.19 -13.93
C MET A 108 -2.45 -1.35 -15.39
N ASN A 109 -3.07 -2.47 -15.77
CA ASN A 109 -3.38 -2.75 -17.18
C ASN A 109 -4.81 -2.40 -17.58
N ASN A 110 -5.60 -1.82 -16.69
CA ASN A 110 -6.94 -1.36 -17.02
C ASN A 110 -6.85 -0.08 -17.88
N GLN A 111 -7.40 -0.15 -19.10
CA GLN A 111 -7.56 1.00 -20.01
C GLN A 111 -6.25 1.69 -20.44
N VAL A 112 -5.20 0.92 -20.72
CA VAL A 112 -3.92 1.46 -21.19
C VAL A 112 -3.58 1.01 -22.60
N SER A 113 -2.92 1.88 -23.37
CA SER A 113 -2.48 1.58 -24.74
C SER A 113 -1.24 0.65 -24.77
N LYS A 114 -0.41 0.71 -23.76
CA LYS A 114 0.78 -0.14 -23.60
C LYS A 114 0.72 -0.83 -22.25
N PRO A 115 0.43 -2.15 -22.19
CA PRO A 115 0.47 -2.90 -20.94
C PRO A 115 1.83 -2.85 -20.27
N MET A 116 1.85 -2.86 -18.95
CA MET A 116 3.07 -2.96 -18.16
C MET A 116 3.75 -4.30 -18.39
N ILE A 117 5.05 -4.28 -18.57
CA ILE A 117 5.86 -5.50 -18.65
C ILE A 117 6.18 -5.96 -17.23
N MET A 118 5.86 -7.22 -16.93
CA MET A 118 6.23 -7.88 -15.67
C MET A 118 7.47 -8.71 -15.89
N VAL A 119 8.48 -8.54 -15.03
CA VAL A 119 9.71 -9.34 -15.07
C VAL A 119 10.08 -9.82 -13.66
N ASN A 120 10.75 -10.96 -13.58
CA ASN A 120 11.26 -11.52 -12.34
C ASN A 120 12.80 -11.60 -12.43
N ASN A 121 13.52 -10.94 -11.53
CA ASN A 121 14.98 -10.97 -11.59
C ASN A 121 15.59 -12.36 -11.30
N ALA A 122 14.83 -13.29 -10.74
CA ALA A 122 15.25 -14.67 -10.63
C ALA A 122 15.52 -15.33 -12.00
N ASP A 123 14.89 -14.85 -13.08
CA ASP A 123 15.04 -15.42 -14.41
C ASP A 123 16.45 -15.26 -14.98
N TRP A 124 17.16 -14.20 -14.60
CA TRP A 124 18.57 -14.00 -15.02
C TRP A 124 19.56 -14.23 -13.90
N VAL A 125 19.24 -13.88 -12.64
CA VAL A 125 20.18 -14.07 -11.52
C VAL A 125 20.49 -15.55 -11.28
N LYS A 126 19.52 -16.45 -11.41
CA LYS A 126 19.73 -17.89 -11.25
C LYS A 126 20.56 -18.53 -12.38
N GLN A 127 20.66 -17.88 -13.52
CA GLN A 127 21.39 -18.39 -14.68
C GLN A 127 22.87 -18.02 -14.66
N ILE A 128 23.26 -16.97 -13.94
CA ILE A 128 24.64 -16.53 -13.88
C ILE A 128 25.46 -17.42 -12.95
N ASN A 129 26.62 -17.87 -13.43
CA ASN A 129 27.57 -18.61 -12.59
C ASN A 129 28.18 -17.65 -11.54
N VAL A 130 28.41 -18.16 -10.33
CA VAL A 130 28.97 -17.36 -9.23
C VAL A 130 30.32 -16.75 -9.54
N ILE A 131 31.20 -17.47 -10.26
CA ILE A 131 32.51 -16.97 -10.64
C ILE A 131 32.39 -15.85 -11.69
N ASP A 132 31.48 -16.02 -12.66
CA ASP A 132 31.22 -15.02 -13.67
C ASP A 132 30.59 -13.76 -13.03
N PHE A 133 29.70 -13.92 -12.06
CA PHE A 133 29.11 -12.80 -11.30
C PHE A 133 30.21 -12.01 -10.58
N PHE A 134 31.09 -12.63 -9.82
CA PHE A 134 32.17 -11.92 -9.14
C PHE A 134 33.18 -11.30 -10.11
N ARG A 135 33.53 -12.00 -11.17
CA ARG A 135 34.49 -11.52 -12.18
C ARG A 135 33.94 -10.35 -13.00
N ASP A 136 32.70 -10.45 -13.46
CA ASP A 136 32.13 -9.51 -14.46
C ASP A 136 31.26 -8.43 -13.86
N VAL A 137 30.61 -8.68 -12.71
CA VAL A 137 29.83 -7.70 -11.95
C VAL A 137 30.65 -7.18 -10.77
N GLY A 138 31.14 -8.07 -9.91
CA GLY A 138 31.79 -7.71 -8.65
C GLY A 138 33.00 -6.80 -8.82
N LYS A 139 33.82 -7.00 -9.89
CA LYS A 139 34.99 -6.15 -10.19
C LYS A 139 34.69 -4.65 -10.34
N HIS A 140 33.43 -4.29 -10.62
CA HIS A 140 33.02 -2.89 -10.80
C HIS A 140 32.64 -2.21 -9.49
N PHE A 141 32.58 -2.95 -8.36
CA PHE A 141 32.20 -2.43 -7.06
C PHE A 141 33.40 -2.28 -6.14
N SER A 142 33.66 -1.06 -5.69
CA SER A 142 34.65 -0.79 -4.66
C SER A 142 34.06 -1.04 -3.28
N VAL A 143 34.65 -1.93 -2.49
CA VAL A 143 34.24 -2.21 -1.10
C VAL A 143 34.26 -0.91 -0.26
N ASN A 144 35.26 -0.06 -0.43
CA ASN A 144 35.34 1.23 0.28
C ASN A 144 34.13 2.11 -0.03
N THR A 145 33.73 2.19 -1.30
CA THR A 145 32.52 2.94 -1.71
C THR A 145 31.25 2.32 -1.13
N MET A 146 31.16 1.00 -1.12
CA MET A 146 30.00 0.31 -0.55
C MET A 146 29.88 0.54 0.98
N ILE A 147 30.98 0.47 1.70
CA ILE A 147 31.03 0.72 3.16
C ILE A 147 30.69 2.19 3.49
N SER A 148 31.07 3.13 2.62
CA SER A 148 30.78 4.56 2.83
C SER A 148 29.34 4.97 2.64
N ARG A 149 28.49 4.10 2.09
CA ARG A 149 27.06 4.37 1.93
C ARG A 149 26.39 4.52 3.31
N GLU A 150 25.52 5.50 3.43
CA GLU A 150 24.90 5.83 4.72
C GLU A 150 24.16 4.65 5.35
N SER A 151 23.40 3.89 4.54
CA SER A 151 22.66 2.71 4.99
C SER A 151 23.57 1.61 5.56
N VAL A 152 24.75 1.39 4.95
CA VAL A 152 25.74 0.42 5.41
C VAL A 152 26.48 0.95 6.63
N LYS A 153 26.91 2.22 6.58
CA LYS A 153 27.64 2.88 7.66
C LYS A 153 26.86 2.89 8.97
N GLN A 154 25.58 3.20 8.93
CA GLN A 154 24.69 3.16 10.10
C GLN A 154 24.62 1.76 10.74
N ARG A 155 24.64 0.70 9.92
CA ARG A 155 24.64 -0.69 10.41
C ARG A 155 25.98 -1.06 11.05
N LEU A 156 27.09 -0.69 10.43
CA LEU A 156 28.45 -0.96 10.94
C LEU A 156 28.77 -0.22 12.24
N GLN A 157 28.13 0.90 12.52
CA GLN A 157 28.30 1.67 13.75
C GLN A 157 27.54 1.09 14.96
N ARG A 158 26.67 0.09 14.77
CA ARG A 158 25.93 -0.55 15.86
C ARG A 158 26.74 -1.66 16.50
N PRO A 159 26.95 -1.63 17.83
CA PRO A 159 27.85 -2.56 18.51
C PRO A 159 27.45 -4.04 18.39
N ASP A 160 26.13 -4.31 18.32
CA ASP A 160 25.60 -5.67 18.44
C ASP A 160 24.96 -6.21 17.16
N GLN A 161 24.93 -5.43 16.07
CA GLN A 161 24.24 -5.80 14.83
C GLN A 161 25.03 -5.30 13.61
N GLY A 162 25.96 -6.08 13.15
CA GLY A 162 26.66 -5.84 11.88
C GLY A 162 25.72 -5.97 10.66
N ILE A 163 26.30 -6.03 9.49
CA ILE A 163 25.65 -6.38 8.23
C ILE A 163 26.24 -7.70 7.73
N SER A 164 25.39 -8.66 7.36
CA SER A 164 25.88 -9.89 6.75
C SER A 164 26.41 -9.63 5.33
N PHE A 165 27.29 -10.51 4.84
CA PHE A 165 27.72 -10.44 3.44
C PHE A 165 26.54 -10.56 2.49
N THR A 166 25.52 -11.33 2.84
CA THR A 166 24.28 -11.50 2.07
C THR A 166 23.60 -10.15 1.86
N GLU A 167 23.26 -9.42 2.94
CA GLU A 167 22.68 -8.09 2.84
C GLU A 167 23.62 -7.08 2.16
N PHE A 168 24.91 -7.13 2.47
CA PHE A 168 25.91 -6.25 1.88
C PHE A 168 26.01 -6.39 0.36
N SER A 169 25.83 -7.61 -0.16
CA SER A 169 25.89 -7.91 -1.59
C SER A 169 24.60 -7.54 -2.35
N TYR A 170 23.49 -7.21 -1.66
CA TYR A 170 22.21 -6.88 -2.28
C TYR A 170 22.33 -5.82 -3.40
N ALA A 171 23.10 -4.76 -3.14
CA ALA A 171 23.30 -3.69 -4.09
C ALA A 171 23.90 -4.13 -5.44
N LEU A 172 24.69 -5.22 -5.45
CA LEU A 172 25.25 -5.77 -6.68
C LEU A 172 24.16 -6.40 -7.54
N LEU A 173 23.21 -7.11 -6.91
CA LEU A 173 22.10 -7.76 -7.60
C LEU A 173 21.16 -6.72 -8.22
N GLN A 174 20.73 -5.71 -7.46
CA GLN A 174 19.90 -4.65 -7.99
C GLN A 174 20.59 -3.84 -9.10
N SER A 175 21.89 -3.63 -9.00
CA SER A 175 22.65 -2.97 -10.06
C SER A 175 22.74 -3.82 -11.33
N TYR A 176 22.88 -5.13 -11.18
CA TYR A 176 22.84 -6.07 -12.28
C TYR A 176 21.48 -6.11 -12.97
N ASP A 177 20.40 -6.02 -12.20
CA ASP A 177 19.04 -5.90 -12.75
C ASP A 177 18.93 -4.73 -13.73
N PHE A 178 19.46 -3.55 -13.38
CA PHE A 178 19.40 -2.39 -14.28
C PHE A 178 20.18 -2.63 -15.58
N ALA A 179 21.41 -3.17 -15.48
CA ALA A 179 22.21 -3.48 -16.66
C ALA A 179 21.52 -4.53 -17.56
N GLU A 180 20.87 -5.52 -16.95
CA GLU A 180 20.13 -6.57 -17.66
C GLU A 180 18.88 -6.03 -18.34
N LEU A 181 18.10 -5.21 -17.64
CA LEU A 181 16.91 -4.55 -18.22
C LEU A 181 17.28 -3.57 -19.34
N ASN A 182 18.41 -2.87 -19.21
CA ASN A 182 18.92 -2.03 -20.30
C ASN A 182 19.25 -2.87 -21.52
N ARG A 183 19.94 -4.02 -21.35
CA ARG A 183 20.32 -4.91 -22.45
C ARG A 183 19.13 -5.57 -23.12
N GLN A 184 18.15 -6.06 -22.35
CA GLN A 184 17.01 -6.82 -22.88
C GLN A 184 15.88 -5.94 -23.39
N TYR A 185 15.61 -4.82 -22.74
CA TYR A 185 14.43 -3.98 -22.99
C TYR A 185 14.76 -2.52 -23.37
N GLY A 186 16.05 -2.18 -23.50
CA GLY A 186 16.46 -0.79 -23.72
C GLY A 186 16.06 0.14 -22.58
N CYS A 187 15.94 -0.39 -21.36
CA CYS A 187 15.51 0.38 -20.19
C CYS A 187 16.56 1.45 -19.84
N ARG A 188 16.17 2.72 -19.78
CA ARG A 188 17.08 3.83 -19.55
C ARG A 188 16.79 4.65 -18.30
N LEU A 189 15.71 4.37 -17.58
CA LEU A 189 15.36 5.09 -16.35
C LEU A 189 14.93 4.10 -15.26
N GLN A 190 15.53 4.20 -14.07
CA GLN A 190 15.06 3.52 -12.87
C GLN A 190 14.36 4.53 -11.96
N ILE A 191 13.18 4.18 -11.46
CA ILE A 191 12.49 4.92 -10.41
C ILE A 191 12.44 4.10 -9.12
N GLY A 192 12.39 4.75 -7.97
CA GLY A 192 12.28 4.08 -6.67
C GLY A 192 12.08 5.09 -5.54
N GLY A 193 11.89 4.59 -4.31
CA GLY A 193 11.88 5.45 -3.12
C GLY A 193 13.25 6.10 -2.89
N ASN A 194 13.29 7.20 -2.16
CA ASN A 194 14.54 7.92 -1.89
C ASN A 194 15.56 7.10 -1.07
N ASP A 195 15.09 6.08 -0.35
CA ASP A 195 15.92 5.07 0.31
C ASP A 195 16.72 4.19 -0.67
N GLN A 196 16.29 4.12 -1.93
CA GLN A 196 16.93 3.34 -3.00
C GLN A 196 18.02 4.12 -3.75
N TRP A 197 18.24 5.39 -3.46
CA TRP A 197 19.15 6.24 -4.22
C TRP A 197 20.54 5.65 -4.41
N GLY A 198 21.14 5.12 -3.34
CA GLY A 198 22.46 4.49 -3.40
C GLY A 198 22.52 3.27 -4.32
N ASN A 199 21.47 2.43 -4.33
CA ASN A 199 21.38 1.28 -5.21
C ASN A 199 21.17 1.72 -6.66
N ILE A 200 20.32 2.71 -6.90
CA ILE A 200 20.05 3.27 -8.23
C ILE A 200 21.32 3.84 -8.87
N VAL A 201 22.08 4.66 -8.13
CA VAL A 201 23.35 5.24 -8.63
C VAL A 201 24.37 4.13 -8.97
N SER A 202 24.40 3.06 -8.20
CA SER A 202 25.27 1.93 -8.49
C SER A 202 24.85 1.17 -9.75
N GLY A 203 23.55 1.05 -9.98
CA GLY A 203 22.99 0.48 -11.21
C GLY A 203 23.33 1.32 -12.43
N ILE A 204 23.27 2.65 -12.32
CA ILE A 204 23.67 3.59 -13.38
C ILE A 204 25.17 3.37 -13.74
N ASP A 205 26.05 3.34 -12.73
CA ASP A 205 27.48 3.17 -12.97
C ASP A 205 27.80 1.78 -13.58
N LEU A 206 27.17 0.73 -13.08
CA LEU A 206 27.35 -0.63 -13.62
C LEU A 206 26.88 -0.72 -15.07
N THR A 207 25.71 -0.20 -15.39
CA THR A 207 25.15 -0.21 -16.76
C THR A 207 26.06 0.52 -17.72
N ARG A 208 26.57 1.70 -17.32
CA ARG A 208 27.55 2.42 -18.12
C ARG A 208 28.84 1.62 -18.37
N ARG A 209 29.35 0.93 -17.36
CA ARG A 209 30.60 0.13 -17.47
C ARG A 209 30.42 -1.15 -18.28
N GLN A 210 29.28 -1.81 -18.17
CA GLN A 210 29.04 -3.08 -18.86
C GLN A 210 28.46 -2.89 -20.27
N ASN A 211 27.50 -1.99 -20.44
CA ASN A 211 26.76 -1.82 -21.69
C ASN A 211 27.22 -0.62 -22.51
N GLY A 212 28.02 0.30 -21.93
CA GLY A 212 28.41 1.54 -22.58
C GLY A 212 27.29 2.58 -22.72
N GLU A 213 26.15 2.34 -22.09
CA GLU A 213 24.94 3.17 -22.22
C GLU A 213 24.78 4.14 -21.06
N GLN A 214 24.35 5.37 -21.37
CA GLN A 214 23.96 6.35 -20.37
C GLN A 214 22.51 6.10 -19.95
N VAL A 215 22.32 5.80 -18.66
CA VAL A 215 21.02 5.60 -18.03
C VAL A 215 20.86 6.52 -16.83
N PHE A 216 19.63 6.66 -16.35
CA PHE A 216 19.27 7.66 -15.36
C PHE A 216 18.47 7.07 -14.21
N GLY A 217 18.41 7.80 -13.11
CA GLY A 217 17.63 7.47 -11.93
C GLY A 217 16.84 8.66 -11.43
N LEU A 218 15.65 8.37 -10.90
CA LEU A 218 14.75 9.32 -10.30
C LEU A 218 14.14 8.72 -9.02
N THR A 219 14.17 9.45 -7.92
CA THR A 219 13.58 8.96 -6.67
C THR A 219 12.39 9.77 -6.22
N LEU A 220 11.49 9.06 -5.55
CA LEU A 220 10.30 9.58 -4.91
C LEU A 220 10.59 9.90 -3.44
N PRO A 221 9.96 10.93 -2.85
CA PRO A 221 10.06 11.17 -1.42
C PRO A 221 9.49 9.99 -0.63
N LEU A 222 10.04 9.76 0.56
CA LEU A 222 9.44 8.85 1.51
C LEU A 222 8.18 9.51 2.09
N ILE A 223 7.07 8.80 2.06
CA ILE A 223 5.80 9.34 2.52
C ILE A 223 5.73 9.27 4.04
N THR A 224 5.62 10.44 4.65
CA THR A 224 5.39 10.61 6.09
C THR A 224 4.13 11.44 6.31
N LYS A 225 3.53 11.29 7.47
CA LYS A 225 2.50 12.22 7.95
C LYS A 225 3.16 13.54 8.39
N SER A 226 2.34 14.57 8.55
CA SER A 226 2.78 15.88 9.06
C SER A 226 3.45 15.82 10.46
N ASP A 227 3.11 14.82 11.26
CA ASP A 227 3.75 14.52 12.55
C ASP A 227 5.12 13.80 12.43
N GLY A 228 5.58 13.52 11.21
CA GLY A 228 6.84 12.83 10.92
C GLY A 228 6.77 11.30 11.00
N THR A 229 5.63 10.74 11.35
CA THR A 229 5.45 9.28 11.39
C THR A 229 5.31 8.69 9.98
N LYS A 230 5.71 7.42 9.81
CA LYS A 230 5.59 6.73 8.52
C LYS A 230 4.12 6.52 8.17
N PHE A 231 3.75 6.91 6.95
CA PHE A 231 2.42 6.66 6.41
C PHE A 231 2.23 5.19 6.00
N GLY A 232 0.99 4.69 6.09
CA GLY A 232 0.61 3.34 5.61
C GLY A 232 0.66 2.23 6.65
N LYS A 233 0.86 2.58 7.94
CA LYS A 233 0.66 1.65 9.06
C LYS A 233 -0.43 2.17 9.98
N THR A 234 -1.32 1.28 10.39
CA THR A 234 -2.30 1.50 11.46
C THR A 234 -1.88 0.72 12.71
N GLU A 235 -2.61 0.87 13.80
CA GLU A 235 -2.44 0.01 14.99
C GLU A 235 -2.61 -1.48 14.65
N GLY A 236 -3.42 -1.81 13.65
CA GLY A 236 -3.63 -3.16 13.12
C GLY A 236 -2.55 -3.66 12.15
N GLY A 237 -1.52 -2.85 11.84
CA GLY A 237 -0.44 -3.22 10.92
C GLY A 237 -0.50 -2.52 9.56
N ALA A 238 -0.05 -3.21 8.51
CA ALA A 238 -0.05 -2.66 7.15
C ALA A 238 -1.48 -2.66 6.56
N VAL A 239 -1.81 -1.61 5.82
CA VAL A 239 -3.03 -1.54 4.99
C VAL A 239 -2.73 -2.18 3.64
N TRP A 240 -3.30 -3.35 3.41
CA TRP A 240 -3.04 -4.18 2.23
C TRP A 240 -3.89 -3.76 1.03
N LEU A 241 -3.41 -4.06 -0.17
CA LEU A 241 -4.18 -3.87 -1.40
C LEU A 241 -5.05 -5.09 -1.74
N ASP A 242 -4.78 -6.24 -1.10
CA ASP A 242 -5.60 -7.44 -1.23
C ASP A 242 -6.88 -7.30 -0.39
N PRO A 243 -8.07 -7.37 -1.01
CA PRO A 243 -9.35 -7.22 -0.30
C PRO A 243 -9.64 -8.33 0.72
N SER A 244 -8.92 -9.45 0.67
CA SER A 244 -9.02 -10.52 1.67
C SER A 244 -8.22 -10.23 2.94
N LYS A 245 -7.30 -9.25 2.92
CA LYS A 245 -6.44 -8.84 4.03
C LYS A 245 -6.82 -7.49 4.62
N THR A 246 -7.25 -6.57 3.78
CA THR A 246 -7.85 -5.29 4.15
C THR A 246 -9.07 -5.09 3.26
N SER A 247 -10.25 -5.06 3.85
CA SER A 247 -11.49 -4.93 3.09
C SER A 247 -11.56 -3.59 2.34
N PRO A 248 -12.30 -3.50 1.22
CA PRO A 248 -12.56 -2.23 0.56
C PRO A 248 -13.14 -1.19 1.50
N TYR A 249 -13.98 -1.59 2.47
CA TYR A 249 -14.51 -0.70 3.49
C TYR A 249 -13.42 -0.14 4.42
N ALA A 250 -12.57 -0.99 5.00
CA ALA A 250 -11.49 -0.53 5.86
C ALA A 250 -10.44 0.30 5.10
N PHE A 251 -10.17 -0.06 3.85
CA PHE A 251 -9.32 0.71 2.95
C PHE A 251 -9.90 2.12 2.68
N TYR A 252 -11.19 2.22 2.41
CA TYR A 252 -11.91 3.49 2.25
C TYR A 252 -11.86 4.34 3.53
N GLN A 253 -12.13 3.74 4.70
CA GLN A 253 -12.09 4.43 5.99
C GLN A 253 -10.69 4.93 6.33
N PHE A 254 -9.63 4.18 5.96
CA PHE A 254 -8.25 4.62 6.14
C PHE A 254 -8.00 5.97 5.44
N TRP A 255 -8.39 6.11 4.18
CA TRP A 255 -8.23 7.36 3.44
C TRP A 255 -9.16 8.47 3.92
N LEU A 256 -10.38 8.11 4.29
CA LEU A 256 -11.36 9.06 4.82
C LEU A 256 -10.93 9.68 6.16
N SER A 257 -10.08 8.99 6.91
CA SER A 257 -9.52 9.43 8.19
C SER A 257 -8.22 10.23 8.06
N ALA A 258 -7.80 10.61 6.84
CA ALA A 258 -6.61 11.44 6.63
C ALA A 258 -6.74 12.78 7.37
N GLU A 259 -5.67 13.20 8.03
CA GLU A 259 -5.61 14.48 8.74
C GLU A 259 -5.75 15.66 7.76
N ASP A 260 -6.37 16.74 8.21
CA ASP A 260 -6.54 17.96 7.41
C ASP A 260 -5.20 18.54 6.93
N ALA A 261 -4.14 18.38 7.72
CA ALA A 261 -2.78 18.81 7.38
C ALA A 261 -2.15 17.99 6.25
N ASP A 262 -2.61 16.76 6.03
CA ASP A 262 -1.99 15.80 5.10
C ASP A 262 -2.80 15.59 3.81
N VAL A 263 -4.12 15.79 3.87
CA VAL A 263 -5.04 15.35 2.81
C VAL A 263 -4.72 15.93 1.43
N TYR A 264 -4.39 17.22 1.32
CA TYR A 264 -4.07 17.85 0.01
C TYR A 264 -2.73 17.36 -0.53
N HIS A 265 -1.80 17.03 0.37
CA HIS A 265 -0.54 16.41 0.00
C HIS A 265 -0.76 15.00 -0.54
N PHE A 266 -1.61 14.21 0.13
CA PHE A 266 -1.98 12.88 -0.34
C PHE A 266 -2.77 12.91 -1.66
N LEU A 267 -3.64 13.89 -1.87
CA LEU A 267 -4.29 14.08 -3.16
C LEU A 267 -3.27 14.27 -4.31
N ARG A 268 -2.21 15.07 -4.09
CA ARG A 268 -1.14 15.25 -5.07
C ARG A 268 -0.37 13.97 -5.37
N TYR A 269 -0.10 13.16 -4.35
CA TYR A 269 0.74 11.98 -4.46
C TYR A 269 0.01 10.78 -5.02
N TYR A 270 -1.20 10.55 -4.55
CA TYR A 270 -1.92 9.30 -4.76
C TYR A 270 -3.01 9.37 -5.84
N THR A 271 -3.49 10.57 -6.22
CA THR A 271 -4.56 10.69 -7.21
C THR A 271 -4.07 11.19 -8.57
N PHE A 272 -4.88 10.97 -9.60
CA PHE A 272 -4.62 11.49 -10.96
C PHE A 272 -5.28 12.86 -11.20
N LEU A 273 -5.90 13.47 -10.18
CA LEU A 273 -6.39 14.85 -10.24
C LEU A 273 -5.23 15.80 -10.57
N SER A 274 -5.48 16.80 -11.39
CA SER A 274 -4.48 17.83 -11.67
C SER A 274 -4.20 18.69 -10.43
N CYS A 275 -3.03 19.34 -10.39
CA CYS A 275 -2.72 20.26 -9.29
C CYS A 275 -3.73 21.42 -9.19
N ASP A 276 -4.29 21.87 -10.32
CA ASP A 276 -5.31 22.92 -10.36
C ASP A 276 -6.64 22.44 -9.76
N GLU A 277 -7.09 21.21 -10.07
CA GLU A 277 -8.27 20.62 -9.43
C GLU A 277 -8.08 20.48 -7.93
N ILE A 278 -6.90 20.03 -7.48
CA ILE A 278 -6.60 19.91 -6.04
C ILE A 278 -6.58 21.28 -5.36
N ALA A 279 -6.03 22.31 -6.01
CA ALA A 279 -6.04 23.68 -5.50
C ALA A 279 -7.47 24.24 -5.39
N ALA A 280 -8.34 23.93 -6.36
CA ALA A 280 -9.76 24.29 -6.31
C ALA A 280 -10.50 23.62 -5.16
N ILE A 281 -10.24 22.31 -4.92
CA ILE A 281 -10.81 21.58 -3.77
C ILE A 281 -10.35 22.24 -2.46
N GLU A 282 -9.06 22.54 -2.32
CA GLU A 282 -8.50 23.17 -1.13
C GLU A 282 -9.14 24.56 -0.87
N ALA A 283 -9.33 25.36 -1.93
CA ALA A 283 -9.96 26.66 -1.82
C ALA A 283 -11.43 26.55 -1.37
N GLN A 284 -12.19 25.61 -1.95
CA GLN A 284 -13.57 25.36 -1.57
C GLN A 284 -13.71 24.90 -0.12
N ASP A 285 -12.82 24.01 0.33
CA ASP A 285 -12.82 23.51 1.70
C ASP A 285 -12.50 24.63 2.71
N LYS A 286 -11.60 25.54 2.38
CA LYS A 286 -11.27 26.72 3.21
C LYS A 286 -12.42 27.74 3.32
N GLU A 287 -13.21 27.89 2.26
CA GLU A 287 -14.37 28.79 2.23
C GLU A 287 -15.62 28.16 2.84
N SER A 288 -15.70 26.83 2.87
CA SER A 288 -16.85 26.09 3.36
C SER A 288 -16.95 26.14 4.88
N LYS A 289 -18.16 26.39 5.39
CA LYS A 289 -18.50 26.20 6.82
C LYS A 289 -18.85 24.74 7.15
N GLY A 290 -18.90 23.86 6.15
CA GLY A 290 -19.21 22.44 6.28
C GLY A 290 -17.97 21.58 6.53
N LYS A 291 -18.16 20.26 6.48
CA LYS A 291 -17.04 19.32 6.51
C LYS A 291 -16.23 19.45 5.20
N PRO A 292 -14.89 19.43 5.28
CA PRO A 292 -14.04 19.37 4.10
C PRO A 292 -14.41 18.17 3.20
N GLN A 293 -14.29 18.35 1.89
CA GLN A 293 -14.56 17.30 0.90
C GLN A 293 -13.32 16.49 0.52
N ALA A 294 -12.13 17.04 0.80
CA ALA A 294 -10.86 16.47 0.35
C ALA A 294 -10.66 15.02 0.81
N GLN A 295 -10.98 14.68 2.07
CA GLN A 295 -10.85 13.32 2.58
C GLN A 295 -11.77 12.34 1.85
N ARG A 296 -13.01 12.76 1.57
CA ARG A 296 -13.96 11.92 0.82
C ARG A 296 -13.47 11.70 -0.61
N ILE A 297 -13.05 12.76 -1.29
CA ILE A 297 -12.51 12.68 -2.65
C ILE A 297 -11.29 11.76 -2.69
N LEU A 298 -10.38 11.89 -1.72
CA LEU A 298 -9.21 11.01 -1.60
C LEU A 298 -9.63 9.56 -1.43
N ALA A 299 -10.55 9.27 -0.52
CA ALA A 299 -11.04 7.92 -0.25
C ALA A 299 -11.74 7.31 -1.48
N GLU A 300 -12.60 8.07 -2.16
CA GLU A 300 -13.27 7.65 -3.39
C GLU A 300 -12.27 7.33 -4.50
N GLN A 301 -11.30 8.24 -4.77
CA GLN A 301 -10.29 8.06 -5.82
C GLN A 301 -9.43 6.83 -5.55
N MET A 302 -8.96 6.66 -4.32
CA MET A 302 -8.05 5.56 -3.98
C MET A 302 -8.76 4.22 -3.93
N THR A 303 -9.98 4.17 -3.39
CA THR A 303 -10.76 2.93 -3.34
C THR A 303 -11.18 2.49 -4.73
N ARG A 304 -11.60 3.43 -5.59
CA ARG A 304 -11.87 3.17 -7.01
C ARG A 304 -10.65 2.64 -7.75
N PHE A 305 -9.50 3.25 -7.53
CA PHE A 305 -8.25 2.83 -8.18
C PHE A 305 -7.84 1.40 -7.80
N VAL A 306 -7.92 1.05 -6.51
CA VAL A 306 -7.44 -0.25 -6.00
C VAL A 306 -8.50 -1.35 -6.09
N HIS A 307 -9.75 -1.04 -5.74
CA HIS A 307 -10.83 -2.02 -5.60
C HIS A 307 -11.95 -1.90 -6.65
N GLY A 308 -11.80 -0.96 -7.59
CA GLY A 308 -12.78 -0.72 -8.66
C GLY A 308 -14.06 -0.06 -8.17
N GLU A 309 -15.01 0.12 -9.10
CA GLU A 309 -16.30 0.77 -8.79
C GLU A 309 -17.15 -0.06 -7.81
N GLU A 310 -17.10 -1.38 -7.90
CA GLU A 310 -17.85 -2.26 -7.00
C GLU A 310 -17.34 -2.18 -5.56
N GLY A 311 -16.00 -2.18 -5.37
CA GLY A 311 -15.38 -2.01 -4.06
C GLY A 311 -15.70 -0.65 -3.44
N LEU A 312 -15.67 0.42 -4.23
CA LEU A 312 -16.07 1.74 -3.78
C LEU A 312 -17.54 1.80 -3.38
N ALA A 313 -18.44 1.33 -4.26
CA ALA A 313 -19.87 1.33 -3.99
C ALA A 313 -20.23 0.52 -2.73
N SER A 314 -19.55 -0.61 -2.50
CA SER A 314 -19.70 -1.42 -1.29
C SER A 314 -19.25 -0.66 -0.04
N ALA A 315 -18.07 -0.01 -0.08
CA ALA A 315 -17.55 0.77 1.04
C ALA A 315 -18.48 1.96 1.41
N GLU A 316 -19.04 2.64 0.39
CA GLU A 316 -19.97 3.74 0.59
C GLU A 316 -21.30 3.25 1.18
N ARG A 317 -21.87 2.12 0.69
CA ARG A 317 -23.10 1.52 1.24
C ARG A 317 -22.92 1.15 2.71
N ILE A 318 -21.81 0.49 3.07
CA ILE A 318 -21.49 0.15 4.46
C ILE A 318 -21.41 1.42 5.31
N THR A 319 -20.68 2.44 4.86
CA THR A 319 -20.52 3.72 5.56
C THR A 319 -21.86 4.37 5.80
N GLN A 320 -22.73 4.42 4.78
CA GLN A 320 -24.06 5.02 4.86
C GLN A 320 -24.98 4.20 5.77
N ALA A 321 -24.96 2.86 5.68
CA ALA A 321 -25.79 1.99 6.50
C ALA A 321 -25.46 2.13 7.99
N LEU A 322 -24.17 2.16 8.35
CA LEU A 322 -23.74 2.39 9.73
C LEU A 322 -24.11 3.79 10.24
N PHE A 323 -24.05 4.80 9.36
CA PHE A 323 -24.44 6.17 9.75
C PHE A 323 -25.95 6.34 9.94
N SER A 324 -26.76 5.78 9.03
CA SER A 324 -28.22 5.91 9.04
C SER A 324 -28.95 4.90 9.94
N GLY A 325 -28.28 3.81 10.33
CA GLY A 325 -28.86 2.66 11.03
C GLY A 325 -29.56 1.64 10.12
N ASN A 326 -29.55 1.85 8.78
CA ASN A 326 -30.22 0.96 7.81
C ASN A 326 -29.37 -0.26 7.45
N VAL A 327 -28.84 -0.95 8.45
CA VAL A 327 -27.90 -2.09 8.29
C VAL A 327 -28.55 -3.33 7.68
N GLN A 328 -29.87 -3.43 7.67
CA GLN A 328 -30.63 -4.50 7.02
C GLN A 328 -30.47 -4.50 5.48
N GLN A 329 -29.99 -3.40 4.90
CA GLN A 329 -29.74 -3.28 3.45
C GLN A 329 -28.37 -3.84 3.03
N LEU A 330 -27.51 -4.16 4.00
CA LEU A 330 -26.19 -4.72 3.72
C LEU A 330 -26.30 -6.15 3.17
N SER A 331 -25.49 -6.45 2.18
CA SER A 331 -25.34 -7.80 1.65
C SER A 331 -24.46 -8.67 2.58
N LEU A 332 -24.53 -9.99 2.39
CA LEU A 332 -23.66 -10.92 3.12
C LEU A 332 -22.16 -10.61 2.90
N SER A 333 -21.76 -10.21 1.69
CA SER A 333 -20.38 -9.85 1.40
C SER A 333 -19.94 -8.59 2.14
N GLU A 334 -20.84 -7.63 2.36
CA GLU A 334 -20.57 -6.41 3.13
C GLU A 334 -20.47 -6.69 4.63
N LEU A 335 -21.29 -7.59 5.16
CA LEU A 335 -21.16 -8.05 6.54
C LEU A 335 -19.84 -8.81 6.79
N LYS A 336 -19.36 -9.58 5.81
CA LYS A 336 -18.05 -10.21 5.86
C LYS A 336 -16.89 -9.21 5.86
N GLN A 337 -17.01 -8.08 5.17
CA GLN A 337 -16.03 -6.99 5.27
C GLN A 337 -16.01 -6.38 6.68
N LEU A 338 -17.18 -6.19 7.28
CA LEU A 338 -17.28 -5.72 8.67
C LEU A 338 -16.70 -6.74 9.67
N GLU A 339 -16.89 -8.04 9.43
CA GLU A 339 -16.30 -9.11 10.26
C GLU A 339 -14.76 -9.15 10.12
N LEU A 340 -14.23 -8.92 8.92
CA LEU A 340 -12.80 -9.01 8.63
C LEU A 340 -12.00 -7.96 9.41
N ASP A 341 -12.39 -6.69 9.29
CA ASP A 341 -11.62 -5.56 9.80
C ASP A 341 -12.42 -4.26 9.97
N GLY A 342 -13.71 -4.27 9.61
CA GLY A 342 -14.53 -3.06 9.65
C GLY A 342 -15.06 -2.72 11.04
N LEU A 343 -15.36 -3.71 11.86
CA LEU A 343 -15.88 -3.55 13.21
C LEU A 343 -15.25 -4.56 14.17
N PRO A 344 -15.25 -4.24 15.48
CA PRO A 344 -15.01 -5.27 16.50
C PRO A 344 -16.03 -6.40 16.33
N SER A 345 -15.56 -7.65 16.31
CA SER A 345 -16.40 -8.80 16.06
C SER A 345 -16.06 -10.00 16.95
N MET A 346 -17.04 -10.87 17.18
CA MET A 346 -16.84 -12.14 17.85
C MET A 346 -17.75 -13.22 17.25
N GLN A 347 -17.40 -14.48 17.51
CA GLN A 347 -18.27 -15.63 17.25
C GLN A 347 -18.90 -16.06 18.56
N SER A 348 -20.21 -16.31 18.57
CA SER A 348 -20.92 -16.74 19.77
C SER A 348 -22.09 -17.68 19.43
N ALA A 349 -22.28 -18.70 20.29
CA ALA A 349 -23.49 -19.52 20.31
C ALA A 349 -24.58 -18.95 21.23
N GLU A 350 -24.27 -17.89 21.99
CA GLU A 350 -25.17 -17.24 22.93
C GLU A 350 -26.31 -16.53 22.19
N GLN A 351 -27.49 -16.63 22.72
CA GLN A 351 -28.70 -15.99 22.16
C GLN A 351 -29.39 -15.04 23.15
N ASP A 352 -28.85 -14.90 24.37
CA ASP A 352 -29.32 -13.89 25.31
C ASP A 352 -28.66 -12.55 25.05
N LEU A 353 -29.45 -11.53 24.75
CA LEU A 353 -28.96 -10.20 24.42
C LEU A 353 -28.12 -9.57 25.55
N VAL A 354 -28.50 -9.81 26.82
CA VAL A 354 -27.76 -9.23 27.96
C VAL A 354 -26.39 -9.89 28.10
N GLU A 355 -26.26 -11.17 27.80
CA GLU A 355 -24.97 -11.85 27.78
C GLU A 355 -24.09 -11.33 26.66
N LEU A 356 -24.63 -11.23 25.44
CA LEU A 356 -23.89 -10.71 24.27
C LEU A 356 -23.41 -9.27 24.47
N LEU A 357 -24.22 -8.41 25.13
CA LEU A 357 -23.79 -7.04 25.44
C LEU A 357 -22.62 -7.01 26.43
N VAL A 358 -22.53 -7.98 27.32
CA VAL A 358 -21.40 -8.08 28.25
C VAL A 358 -20.19 -8.70 27.55
N GLU A 359 -20.35 -9.79 26.80
CA GLU A 359 -19.27 -10.44 26.05
C GLU A 359 -18.62 -9.50 25.03
N SER A 360 -19.42 -8.71 24.33
CA SER A 360 -18.94 -7.70 23.37
C SER A 360 -18.25 -6.50 24.01
N GLY A 361 -18.33 -6.35 25.34
CA GLY A 361 -17.83 -5.15 26.03
C GLY A 361 -18.70 -3.88 25.81
N LEU A 362 -19.83 -3.99 25.13
CA LEU A 362 -20.79 -2.89 25.01
C LEU A 362 -21.42 -2.53 26.36
N ALA A 363 -21.43 -3.46 27.29
CA ALA A 363 -21.81 -3.23 28.69
C ALA A 363 -20.79 -3.90 29.63
N ASN A 364 -20.41 -3.23 30.70
CA ASN A 364 -19.42 -3.75 31.67
C ASN A 364 -20.02 -4.77 32.66
N SER A 365 -21.34 -4.97 32.67
CA SER A 365 -22.04 -5.95 33.51
C SER A 365 -23.49 -6.15 33.04
N LYS A 366 -24.10 -7.27 33.43
CA LYS A 366 -25.52 -7.57 33.15
C LYS A 366 -26.48 -6.48 33.69
N ARG A 367 -26.15 -5.87 34.84
CA ARG A 367 -26.91 -4.76 35.39
C ARG A 367 -26.89 -3.56 34.44
N ILE A 368 -25.70 -3.18 33.95
CA ILE A 368 -25.54 -2.07 33.01
C ILE A 368 -26.18 -2.42 31.67
N ALA A 369 -26.09 -3.64 31.19
CA ALA A 369 -26.75 -4.07 29.96
C ALA A 369 -28.27 -3.85 30.04
N ARG A 370 -28.93 -4.29 31.14
CA ARG A 370 -30.38 -4.07 31.36
C ARG A 370 -30.73 -2.60 31.48
N GLU A 371 -29.89 -1.79 32.14
CA GLU A 371 -30.09 -0.33 32.24
C GLU A 371 -30.00 0.36 30.84
N LEU A 372 -29.03 -0.03 30.01
CA LEU A 372 -28.90 0.48 28.64
C LEU A 372 -30.10 0.10 27.76
N ILE A 373 -30.62 -1.12 27.91
CA ILE A 373 -31.84 -1.57 27.21
C ILE A 373 -33.03 -0.72 27.67
N GLY A 374 -33.23 -0.59 29.00
CA GLY A 374 -34.33 0.20 29.57
C GLY A 374 -34.31 1.69 29.18
N ASN A 375 -33.14 2.24 28.89
CA ASN A 375 -32.93 3.60 28.42
C ASN A 375 -33.00 3.74 26.88
N ASN A 376 -33.43 2.73 26.13
CA ASN A 376 -33.46 2.68 24.66
C ASN A 376 -32.09 3.00 23.99
N ALA A 377 -31.00 2.68 24.68
CA ALA A 377 -29.66 2.96 24.20
C ALA A 377 -29.09 1.84 23.30
N ILE A 378 -29.77 0.69 23.21
CA ILE A 378 -29.35 -0.47 22.43
C ILE A 378 -30.21 -0.65 21.19
N SER A 379 -29.56 -0.99 20.08
CA SER A 379 -30.22 -1.46 18.86
C SER A 379 -29.58 -2.78 18.41
N VAL A 380 -30.37 -3.63 17.78
CA VAL A 380 -29.95 -4.88 17.14
C VAL A 380 -30.38 -4.81 15.67
N ASN A 381 -29.46 -5.01 14.76
CA ASN A 381 -29.68 -4.93 13.30
C ASN A 381 -30.36 -3.61 12.88
N GLY A 382 -30.02 -2.49 13.55
CA GLY A 382 -30.57 -1.16 13.28
C GLY A 382 -31.89 -0.84 13.98
N GLU A 383 -32.56 -1.84 14.56
CA GLU A 383 -33.82 -1.66 15.27
C GLU A 383 -33.60 -1.48 16.77
N LYS A 384 -34.35 -0.57 17.39
CA LYS A 384 -34.33 -0.38 18.84
C LYS A 384 -34.88 -1.62 19.54
N VAL A 385 -34.19 -2.07 20.59
CA VAL A 385 -34.64 -3.17 21.43
C VAL A 385 -35.83 -2.74 22.27
N ASP A 386 -36.89 -3.56 22.29
CA ASP A 386 -38.02 -3.37 23.20
C ASP A 386 -37.56 -3.56 24.65
N ALA A 387 -37.74 -2.54 25.47
CA ALA A 387 -37.33 -2.57 26.87
C ALA A 387 -38.17 -3.54 27.74
N GLU A 388 -39.41 -3.80 27.33
CA GLU A 388 -40.33 -4.71 28.07
C GLU A 388 -40.06 -6.19 27.73
N HIS A 389 -39.63 -6.44 26.44
CA HIS A 389 -39.36 -7.78 25.95
C HIS A 389 -38.00 -7.80 25.22
N PRO A 390 -36.89 -7.63 25.95
CA PRO A 390 -35.56 -7.56 25.34
C PRO A 390 -35.18 -8.91 24.71
N SER A 391 -35.13 -8.95 23.39
CA SER A 391 -34.75 -10.14 22.64
C SER A 391 -33.88 -9.77 21.44
N LEU A 392 -33.12 -10.75 20.93
CA LEU A 392 -32.51 -10.67 19.64
C LEU A 392 -33.58 -10.85 18.58
N ASN A 393 -33.59 -9.96 17.56
CA ASN A 393 -34.35 -10.22 16.33
C ASN A 393 -33.64 -11.30 15.49
N PHE A 394 -34.24 -11.64 14.33
CA PHE A 394 -33.64 -12.62 13.43
C PHE A 394 -32.24 -12.15 12.99
N PRO A 395 -31.23 -13.05 12.98
CA PRO A 395 -29.91 -12.69 12.51
C PRO A 395 -29.94 -12.37 11.00
N LEU A 396 -29.19 -11.37 10.59
CA LEU A 396 -28.99 -11.07 9.18
C LEU A 396 -28.36 -12.27 8.49
N PHE A 397 -28.97 -12.74 7.40
CA PHE A 397 -28.55 -13.92 6.64
C PHE A 397 -28.39 -15.19 7.50
N ASP A 398 -29.17 -15.32 8.58
CA ASP A 398 -29.08 -16.41 9.57
C ASP A 398 -27.71 -16.53 10.28
N GLN A 399 -26.85 -15.52 10.14
CA GLN A 399 -25.46 -15.57 10.58
C GLN A 399 -25.04 -14.42 11.50
N TYR A 400 -25.59 -13.20 11.36
CA TYR A 400 -25.03 -12.02 12.01
C TYR A 400 -26.04 -11.21 12.81
N TRP A 401 -25.63 -10.75 13.98
CA TRP A 401 -26.26 -9.66 14.68
C TRP A 401 -25.33 -8.45 14.75
N LEU A 402 -25.80 -7.29 14.34
CA LEU A 402 -25.10 -6.02 14.56
C LEU A 402 -25.67 -5.36 15.80
N LEU A 403 -24.90 -5.40 16.88
CA LEU A 403 -25.22 -4.76 18.15
C LEU A 403 -24.74 -3.30 18.09
N GLN A 404 -25.56 -2.36 18.57
CA GLN A 404 -25.21 -0.96 18.62
C GLN A 404 -25.59 -0.34 19.96
N ARG A 405 -24.63 0.36 20.60
CA ARG A 405 -24.85 1.21 21.77
C ARG A 405 -24.71 2.69 21.39
N GLY A 406 -25.79 3.45 21.53
CA GLY A 406 -25.84 4.86 21.12
C GLY A 406 -25.63 5.02 19.62
N LYS A 407 -24.87 6.05 19.20
CA LYS A 407 -24.68 6.36 17.77
C LYS A 407 -23.36 5.83 17.18
N LYS A 408 -22.37 5.48 18.02
CA LYS A 408 -20.99 5.29 17.57
C LYS A 408 -20.39 3.92 17.90
N HIS A 409 -20.96 3.18 18.85
CA HIS A 409 -20.38 1.93 19.30
C HIS A 409 -21.13 0.77 18.66
N PHE A 410 -20.47 0.14 17.70
CA PHE A 410 -20.95 -1.04 16.99
C PHE A 410 -20.14 -2.26 17.37
N TYR A 411 -20.78 -3.43 17.32
CA TYR A 411 -20.15 -4.71 17.51
C TYR A 411 -20.85 -5.77 16.66
N LEU A 412 -20.11 -6.54 15.88
CA LEU A 412 -20.67 -7.58 15.04
C LEU A 412 -20.54 -8.94 15.73
N VAL A 413 -21.65 -9.64 15.89
CA VAL A 413 -21.69 -10.99 16.42
C VAL A 413 -22.01 -11.97 15.31
N LYS A 414 -21.11 -12.92 15.07
CA LYS A 414 -21.36 -14.04 14.16
C LYS A 414 -21.90 -15.21 14.95
N ARG A 415 -23.10 -15.65 14.59
CA ARG A 415 -23.71 -16.82 15.15
C ARG A 415 -22.95 -18.09 14.76
N ILE A 416 -22.63 -18.93 15.72
CA ILE A 416 -22.17 -20.30 15.50
C ILE A 416 -23.20 -21.28 16.07
N GLU A 417 -23.27 -22.48 15.50
CA GLU A 417 -24.05 -23.56 16.06
C GLU A 417 -23.38 -24.03 17.39
N GLY A 418 -24.15 -24.11 18.47
CA GLY A 418 -23.71 -24.57 19.75
C GLY A 418 -23.63 -26.10 19.84
#